data_27ac2df5c5ddf696e3182c4c3f9e4933
#
_entry.id   27ac2df5c5ddf696e3182c4c3f9e4933
#
_cell.length_a   1.000
_cell.length_b   1.000
_cell.length_c   1.000
_cell.angle_alpha   90.00
_cell.angle_beta   90.00
_cell.angle_gamma   90.00
#
_symmetry.space_group_name_H-M   'P 1'
#
loop_
_entity.id
_entity.type
_entity.pdbx_description
1 polymer ?
#
loop_
_entity_poly.entity_id
_entity_poly.type
_entity_poly.pdbx_seq_one_letter_code
_entity_poly.pdbx_strand_id
1 'polypeptide(L)'
;MYLFEEKDENLVKVLNIIPKNPIARFTEPYSFEIHLDFISVIQKELKWKMVYICSEKKEDDQILNEMQFTPPNQISQMKLEFIGDPPNIEKIPKKDIIGLSAVLLCCSYNEEEFFRCGFYINTSFDNDEMNLKIPEIIDVNYLIRNIVNKPRIVIYQIKWDDENDKTDNANISEKEFQLIKEEWIKKNLNKDNNKKKLNKI
;
A
#
# COMPACT_ATOMS: atom_id res chain seq x y z
N MET A 1 25.40 9.19 25.62
CA MET A 1 24.37 8.38 24.94
C MET A 1 23.51 9.36 24.20
N TYR A 2 23.83 9.62 22.93
CA TYR A 2 23.09 10.55 22.10
C TYR A 2 21.90 9.78 21.54
N LEU A 3 20.71 10.11 22.00
CA LEU A 3 19.45 9.72 21.36
C LEU A 3 19.34 10.59 20.11
N PHE A 4 19.63 10.03 18.95
CA PHE A 4 19.17 10.61 17.69
C PHE A 4 17.66 10.37 17.66
N GLU A 5 16.88 11.38 17.97
CA GLU A 5 15.49 11.45 17.53
C GLU A 5 15.55 11.51 16.00
N GLU A 6 15.26 10.41 15.32
CA GLU A 6 14.95 10.42 13.90
C GLU A 6 13.72 11.34 13.74
N LYS A 7 13.97 12.57 13.34
CA LYS A 7 12.93 13.46 12.86
C LYS A 7 12.38 12.80 11.62
N ASP A 8 11.19 12.20 11.74
CA ASP A 8 10.43 11.71 10.59
C ASP A 8 9.97 12.95 9.80
N GLU A 9 10.81 13.37 8.84
CA GLU A 9 10.65 14.64 8.10
C GLU A 9 9.63 14.53 6.96
N ASN A 10 9.03 13.35 6.74
CA ASN A 10 8.06 13.19 5.68
C ASN A 10 6.73 13.91 6.00
N LEU A 11 6.31 14.80 5.10
CA LEU A 11 5.08 15.58 5.24
C LEU A 11 3.80 14.77 4.99
N VAL A 12 3.93 13.58 4.40
CA VAL A 12 2.86 12.61 4.22
C VAL A 12 3.27 11.29 4.83
N LYS A 13 2.42 10.74 5.68
CA LYS A 13 2.61 9.41 6.31
C LYS A 13 1.60 8.42 5.77
N VAL A 14 2.06 7.23 5.41
CA VAL A 14 1.19 6.10 5.11
C VAL A 14 0.93 5.35 6.41
N LEU A 15 -0.30 5.47 6.91
CA LEU A 15 -0.69 4.91 8.21
C LEU A 15 -0.98 3.41 8.12
N ASN A 16 -1.60 2.98 7.01
CA ASN A 16 -1.98 1.59 6.80
C ASN A 16 -2.23 1.28 5.33
N ILE A 17 -2.00 0.03 4.94
CA ILE A 17 -2.37 -0.52 3.64
C ILE A 17 -3.03 -1.88 3.86
N ILE A 18 -4.27 -2.04 3.41
CA ILE A 18 -5.10 -3.21 3.65
C ILE A 18 -5.50 -3.84 2.31
N PRO A 19 -5.05 -5.08 2.00
CA PRO A 19 -5.57 -5.81 0.86
C PRO A 19 -7.09 -6.07 1.06
N LYS A 20 -7.91 -5.70 0.08
CA LYS A 20 -9.37 -5.88 0.15
C LYS A 20 -9.80 -7.30 -0.25
N ASN A 21 -9.08 -7.91 -1.18
CA ASN A 21 -9.32 -9.25 -1.69
C ASN A 21 -8.03 -10.10 -1.60
N PRO A 22 -7.57 -10.44 -0.37
CA PRO A 22 -6.29 -11.12 -0.16
C PRO A 22 -6.26 -12.52 -0.79
N ILE A 23 -7.40 -13.19 -0.88
CA ILE A 23 -7.56 -14.47 -1.60
C ILE A 23 -8.55 -14.23 -2.73
N ALA A 24 -8.12 -14.45 -3.96
CA ALA A 24 -8.92 -14.18 -5.17
C ALA A 24 -8.41 -15.02 -6.34
N ARG A 25 -9.18 -15.09 -7.43
CA ARG A 25 -8.69 -15.65 -8.69
C ARG A 25 -7.52 -14.83 -9.21
N PHE A 26 -6.62 -15.49 -9.93
CA PHE A 26 -5.46 -14.81 -10.54
C PHE A 26 -5.89 -13.70 -11.51
N THR A 27 -7.01 -13.88 -12.17
CA THR A 27 -7.59 -12.96 -13.15
C THR A 27 -8.36 -11.79 -12.55
N GLU A 28 -8.55 -11.75 -11.21
CA GLU A 28 -9.23 -10.66 -10.56
C GLU A 28 -8.29 -9.47 -10.31
N PRO A 29 -8.79 -8.22 -10.34
CA PRO A 29 -8.02 -7.05 -9.99
C PRO A 29 -7.47 -7.11 -8.56
N TYR A 30 -6.33 -6.48 -8.32
CA TYR A 30 -5.81 -6.20 -6.98
C TYR A 30 -6.48 -4.95 -6.43
N SER A 31 -6.93 -4.98 -5.19
CA SER A 31 -7.49 -3.80 -4.52
C SER A 31 -6.89 -3.63 -3.13
N PHE A 32 -6.40 -2.42 -2.86
CA PHE A 32 -5.82 -2.03 -1.58
C PHE A 32 -6.49 -0.76 -1.06
N GLU A 33 -6.91 -0.78 0.20
CA GLU A 33 -7.31 0.43 0.92
C GLU A 33 -6.06 1.05 1.56
N ILE A 34 -5.77 2.30 1.23
CA ILE A 34 -4.60 3.05 1.70
C ILE A 34 -5.07 4.18 2.61
N HIS A 35 -4.46 4.29 3.78
CA HIS A 35 -4.72 5.36 4.74
C HIS A 35 -3.53 6.30 4.78
N LEU A 36 -3.76 7.57 4.50
CA LEU A 36 -2.76 8.63 4.48
C LEU A 36 -3.02 9.65 5.59
N ASP A 37 -1.94 10.22 6.11
CA ASP A 37 -1.95 11.34 7.03
C ASP A 37 -1.11 12.48 6.44
N PHE A 38 -1.74 13.58 6.11
CA PHE A 38 -1.09 14.79 5.61
C PHE A 38 -0.75 15.69 6.80
N ILE A 39 0.52 15.72 7.20
CA ILE A 39 1.02 16.48 8.34
C ILE A 39 1.19 17.96 7.97
N SER A 40 1.39 18.23 6.69
CA SER A 40 1.49 19.57 6.13
C SER A 40 0.81 19.62 4.77
N VAL A 41 0.47 20.83 4.32
CA VAL A 41 0.02 21.05 2.94
C VAL A 41 1.21 20.90 2.02
N ILE A 42 1.06 20.11 0.96
CA ILE A 42 2.06 19.91 -0.09
C ILE A 42 1.51 20.42 -1.42
N GLN A 43 2.39 20.94 -2.29
CA GLN A 43 1.99 21.70 -3.47
C GLN A 43 1.80 20.85 -4.72
N LYS A 44 2.52 19.71 -4.80
CA LYS A 44 2.53 18.85 -5.99
C LYS A 44 1.72 17.58 -5.75
N GLU A 45 1.40 16.92 -6.83
CA GLU A 45 0.63 15.68 -6.80
C GLU A 45 1.42 14.50 -6.25
N LEU A 46 0.72 13.58 -5.61
CA LEU A 46 1.25 12.28 -5.21
C LEU A 46 1.00 11.27 -6.33
N LYS A 47 2.02 10.47 -6.63
CA LYS A 47 1.95 9.40 -7.63
C LYS A 47 2.10 8.05 -6.95
N TRP A 48 1.07 7.22 -7.06
CA TRP A 48 1.08 5.82 -6.64
C TRP A 48 1.31 4.92 -7.85
N LYS A 49 2.12 3.90 -7.64
CA LYS A 49 2.41 2.87 -8.63
C LYS A 49 2.25 1.50 -8.00
N MET A 50 1.54 0.60 -8.69
CA MET A 50 1.41 -0.81 -8.33
C MET A 50 2.21 -1.64 -9.32
N VAL A 51 3.18 -2.42 -8.82
CA VAL A 51 4.07 -3.24 -9.65
C VAL A 51 4.00 -4.69 -9.19
N TYR A 52 3.75 -5.59 -10.13
CA TYR A 52 3.83 -7.04 -9.91
C TYR A 52 5.22 -7.54 -10.27
N ILE A 53 5.83 -8.30 -9.37
CA ILE A 53 7.16 -8.88 -9.50
C ILE A 53 7.02 -10.40 -9.43
N CYS A 54 7.35 -11.09 -10.51
CA CYS A 54 7.25 -12.54 -10.60
C CYS A 54 8.61 -13.25 -10.65
N SER A 55 9.68 -12.54 -10.99
CA SER A 55 11.02 -13.12 -11.17
C SER A 55 12.11 -12.20 -10.63
N GLU A 56 13.36 -12.65 -10.67
CA GLU A 56 14.53 -11.82 -10.33
C GLU A 56 14.87 -10.79 -11.43
N LYS A 57 14.29 -10.96 -12.62
CA LYS A 57 14.55 -10.10 -13.75
C LYS A 57 13.59 -8.91 -13.76
N LYS A 58 14.13 -7.71 -13.66
CA LYS A 58 13.35 -6.47 -13.69
C LYS A 58 12.55 -6.27 -14.99
N GLU A 59 12.96 -6.88 -16.08
CA GLU A 59 12.25 -6.85 -17.37
C GLU A 59 10.92 -7.62 -17.35
N ASP A 60 10.75 -8.54 -16.39
CA ASP A 60 9.52 -9.30 -16.20
C ASP A 60 8.52 -8.56 -15.27
N ASP A 61 8.92 -7.43 -14.66
CA ASP A 61 8.05 -6.63 -13.80
C ASP A 61 6.92 -6.00 -14.61
N GLN A 62 5.71 -6.03 -14.04
CA GLN A 62 4.53 -5.49 -14.70
C GLN A 62 3.90 -4.38 -13.87
N ILE A 63 3.71 -3.21 -14.47
CA ILE A 63 2.94 -2.13 -13.86
C ILE A 63 1.45 -2.50 -13.99
N LEU A 64 0.79 -2.73 -12.86
CA LEU A 64 -0.62 -3.07 -12.82
C LEU A 64 -1.52 -1.83 -12.85
N ASN A 65 -1.08 -0.74 -12.24
CA ASN A 65 -1.71 0.58 -12.34
C ASN A 65 -0.78 1.68 -11.85
N GLU A 66 -1.02 2.90 -12.33
CA GLU A 66 -0.48 4.15 -11.81
C GLU A 66 -1.63 5.12 -11.55
N MET A 67 -1.58 5.79 -10.41
CA MET A 67 -2.58 6.77 -10.00
C MET A 67 -1.87 8.03 -9.53
N GLN A 68 -2.32 9.17 -10.02
CA GLN A 68 -1.85 10.47 -9.61
C GLN A 68 -3.03 11.29 -9.09
N PHE A 69 -2.86 11.99 -7.98
CA PHE A 69 -3.93 12.80 -7.43
C PHE A 69 -3.38 14.04 -6.71
N THR A 70 -4.19 15.09 -6.72
CA THR A 70 -3.90 16.33 -6.01
C THR A 70 -4.15 16.12 -4.51
N PRO A 71 -3.17 16.42 -3.65
CA PRO A 71 -3.33 16.31 -2.21
C PRO A 71 -4.38 17.31 -1.68
N PRO A 72 -4.93 17.09 -0.47
CA PRO A 72 -5.82 18.05 0.15
C PRO A 72 -5.07 19.35 0.46
N ASN A 73 -5.80 20.49 0.37
CA ASN A 73 -5.29 21.82 0.65
C ASN A 73 -5.24 22.16 2.16
N GLN A 74 -5.39 21.17 3.02
CA GLN A 74 -5.35 21.29 4.47
C GLN A 74 -4.79 20.02 5.11
N ILE A 75 -4.28 20.13 6.31
CA ILE A 75 -3.87 18.99 7.14
C ILE A 75 -5.09 18.10 7.36
N SER A 76 -4.98 16.83 6.99
CA SER A 76 -6.11 15.89 7.06
C SER A 76 -5.66 14.45 6.90
N GLN A 77 -6.54 13.55 7.31
CA GLN A 77 -6.41 12.13 7.01
C GLN A 77 -7.31 11.77 5.84
N MET A 78 -6.79 10.93 4.97
CA MET A 78 -7.50 10.47 3.78
C MET A 78 -7.42 8.95 3.66
N LYS A 79 -8.51 8.36 3.16
CA LYS A 79 -8.54 6.98 2.69
C LYS A 79 -8.76 6.99 1.19
N LEU A 80 -8.03 6.14 0.51
CA LEU A 80 -8.23 5.92 -0.92
C LEU A 80 -8.23 4.41 -1.21
N GLU A 81 -8.88 4.01 -2.27
CA GLU A 81 -8.80 2.67 -2.81
C GLU A 81 -7.93 2.71 -4.06
N PHE A 82 -6.92 1.85 -4.10
CA PHE A 82 -6.02 1.71 -5.24
C PHE A 82 -6.21 0.34 -5.87
N ILE A 83 -6.75 0.33 -7.10
CA ILE A 83 -7.08 -0.88 -7.84
C ILE A 83 -6.09 -1.03 -8.99
N GLY A 84 -5.52 -2.23 -9.15
CA GLY A 84 -4.64 -2.59 -10.24
C GLY A 84 -5.18 -3.78 -11.01
N ASP A 85 -4.98 -3.78 -12.32
CA ASP A 85 -5.34 -4.90 -13.17
C ASP A 85 -4.57 -6.18 -12.80
N PRO A 86 -5.09 -7.37 -13.09
CA PRO A 86 -4.32 -8.60 -12.93
C PRO A 86 -3.10 -8.59 -13.86
N PRO A 87 -1.99 -9.25 -13.48
CA PRO A 87 -0.82 -9.34 -14.34
C PRO A 87 -1.12 -10.15 -15.60
N ASN A 88 -0.49 -9.75 -16.70
CA ASN A 88 -0.58 -10.51 -17.94
C ASN A 88 0.25 -11.80 -17.83
N ILE A 89 -0.42 -12.94 -17.80
CA ILE A 89 0.21 -14.27 -17.64
C ILE A 89 1.19 -14.59 -18.78
N GLU A 90 0.95 -14.09 -19.98
CA GLU A 90 1.82 -14.34 -21.14
C GLU A 90 3.22 -13.73 -20.99
N LYS A 91 3.33 -12.70 -20.16
CA LYS A 91 4.60 -12.02 -19.82
C LYS A 91 5.32 -12.65 -18.63
N ILE A 92 4.70 -13.63 -17.96
CA ILE A 92 5.31 -14.32 -16.82
C ILE A 92 6.03 -15.56 -17.33
N PRO A 93 7.32 -15.77 -16.98
CA PRO A 93 7.99 -17.02 -17.28
C PRO A 93 7.22 -18.22 -16.72
N LYS A 94 7.02 -19.27 -17.52
CA LYS A 94 6.17 -20.41 -17.11
C LYS A 94 6.51 -21.01 -15.74
N LYS A 95 7.80 -21.06 -15.40
CA LYS A 95 8.30 -21.54 -14.11
C LYS A 95 7.93 -20.67 -12.91
N ASP A 96 7.59 -19.38 -13.16
CA ASP A 96 7.34 -18.36 -12.14
C ASP A 96 5.84 -18.02 -12.01
N ILE A 97 4.96 -18.71 -12.77
CA ILE A 97 3.49 -18.54 -12.68
C ILE A 97 2.97 -19.07 -11.35
N ILE A 98 3.44 -20.25 -10.94
CA ILE A 98 3.05 -20.92 -9.70
C ILE A 98 4.10 -20.65 -8.63
N GLY A 99 3.68 -20.37 -7.42
CA GLY A 99 4.55 -20.15 -6.28
C GLY A 99 4.61 -18.69 -5.84
N LEU A 100 5.80 -18.23 -5.47
CA LEU A 100 5.99 -16.96 -4.82
C LEU A 100 6.23 -15.82 -5.82
N SER A 101 5.44 -14.77 -5.68
CA SER A 101 5.59 -13.48 -6.36
C SER A 101 5.39 -12.33 -5.36
N ALA A 102 5.41 -11.08 -5.82
CA ALA A 102 5.14 -9.94 -4.96
C ALA A 102 4.37 -8.84 -5.71
N VAL A 103 3.64 -8.02 -4.94
CA VAL A 103 3.12 -6.72 -5.39
C VAL A 103 3.79 -5.64 -4.57
N LEU A 104 4.36 -4.65 -5.25
CA LEU A 104 4.89 -3.43 -4.65
C LEU A 104 3.91 -2.28 -4.87
N LEU A 105 3.66 -1.55 -3.80
CA LEU A 105 2.96 -0.26 -3.81
C LEU A 105 4.00 0.81 -3.49
N CYS A 106 4.26 1.68 -4.46
CA CYS A 106 5.23 2.76 -4.33
C CYS A 106 4.52 4.10 -4.36
N CYS A 107 4.90 5.03 -3.48
CA CYS A 107 4.42 6.41 -3.50
C CYS A 107 5.57 7.38 -3.71
N SER A 108 5.41 8.28 -4.67
CA SER A 108 6.39 9.30 -5.01
C SER A 108 5.78 10.69 -4.93
N TYR A 109 6.60 11.66 -4.59
CA TYR A 109 6.33 13.07 -4.63
C TYR A 109 7.41 13.75 -5.47
N ASN A 110 7.04 14.55 -6.47
CA ASN A 110 7.99 15.22 -7.37
C ASN A 110 9.02 14.24 -7.98
N GLU A 111 8.57 13.06 -8.43
CA GLU A 111 9.37 11.95 -8.99
C GLU A 111 10.32 11.26 -7.98
N GLU A 112 10.39 11.69 -6.72
CA GLU A 112 11.15 11.06 -5.66
C GLU A 112 10.27 10.08 -4.87
N GLU A 113 10.65 8.80 -4.84
CA GLU A 113 9.93 7.78 -4.06
C GLU A 113 10.23 7.97 -2.57
N PHE A 114 9.20 8.19 -1.76
CA PHE A 114 9.34 8.32 -0.31
C PHE A 114 8.79 7.12 0.47
N PHE A 115 7.98 6.28 -0.19
CA PHE A 115 7.35 5.15 0.47
C PHE A 115 7.24 3.96 -0.48
N ARG A 116 7.55 2.77 0.06
CA ARG A 116 7.37 1.48 -0.62
C ARG A 116 6.82 0.44 0.33
N CYS A 117 5.81 -0.30 -0.12
CA CYS A 117 5.21 -1.41 0.61
C CYS A 117 5.13 -2.64 -0.29
N GLY A 118 5.75 -3.74 0.11
CA GLY A 118 5.75 -4.99 -0.64
C GLY A 118 4.94 -6.08 0.06
N PHE A 119 4.01 -6.69 -0.66
CA PHE A 119 3.26 -7.87 -0.22
C PHE A 119 3.73 -9.10 -0.99
N TYR A 120 4.06 -10.16 -0.30
CA TYR A 120 4.25 -11.47 -0.93
C TYR A 120 2.93 -12.07 -1.35
N ILE A 121 2.94 -12.77 -2.46
CA ILE A 121 1.79 -13.44 -3.04
C ILE A 121 2.19 -14.88 -3.29
N ASN A 122 1.34 -15.82 -2.89
CA ASN A 122 1.46 -17.21 -3.28
C ASN A 122 0.37 -17.54 -4.30
N THR A 123 0.77 -17.97 -5.49
CA THR A 123 -0.12 -18.42 -6.56
C THR A 123 -0.11 -19.95 -6.63
N SER A 124 -1.29 -20.55 -6.60
CA SER A 124 -1.47 -22.00 -6.67
C SER A 124 -2.72 -22.34 -7.49
N PHE A 125 -2.91 -23.61 -7.82
CA PHE A 125 -4.20 -24.06 -8.31
C PHE A 125 -5.23 -24.12 -7.18
N ASP A 126 -6.50 -23.94 -7.52
CA ASP A 126 -7.63 -24.12 -6.60
C ASP A 126 -7.97 -25.61 -6.35
N ASN A 127 -7.25 -26.52 -6.98
CA ASN A 127 -7.38 -27.97 -6.88
C ASN A 127 -6.07 -28.59 -6.38
N ASP A 128 -6.16 -29.37 -5.29
CA ASP A 128 -5.01 -30.01 -4.66
C ASP A 128 -4.29 -31.01 -5.57
N GLU A 129 -5.01 -31.73 -6.43
CA GLU A 129 -4.40 -32.69 -7.36
C GLU A 129 -3.51 -31.97 -8.38
N MET A 130 -3.93 -30.80 -8.87
CA MET A 130 -3.12 -29.98 -9.77
C MET A 130 -1.89 -29.39 -9.07
N ASN A 131 -1.98 -29.10 -7.77
CA ASN A 131 -0.84 -28.63 -6.97
C ASN A 131 0.20 -29.75 -6.75
N LEU A 132 -0.23 -31.03 -6.66
CA LEU A 132 0.68 -32.18 -6.54
C LEU A 132 1.37 -32.52 -7.85
N LYS A 133 0.67 -32.34 -8.96
CA LYS A 133 1.19 -32.61 -10.31
C LYS A 133 0.82 -31.46 -11.24
N ILE A 134 1.72 -30.48 -11.32
CA ILE A 134 1.52 -29.30 -12.15
C ILE A 134 1.32 -29.71 -13.62
N PRO A 135 0.20 -29.30 -14.26
CA PRO A 135 -0.05 -29.58 -15.66
C PRO A 135 0.99 -28.90 -16.58
N GLU A 136 1.28 -29.52 -17.72
CA GLU A 136 2.17 -28.94 -18.72
C GLU A 136 1.59 -27.60 -19.29
N ILE A 137 0.27 -27.54 -19.42
CA ILE A 137 -0.47 -26.33 -19.82
C ILE A 137 -1.19 -25.78 -18.59
N ILE A 138 -0.85 -24.55 -18.22
CA ILE A 138 -1.45 -23.85 -17.08
C ILE A 138 -2.66 -23.06 -17.57
N ASP A 139 -3.85 -23.46 -17.11
CA ASP A 139 -5.07 -22.67 -17.33
C ASP A 139 -5.24 -21.69 -16.16
N VAL A 140 -5.17 -20.40 -16.49
CA VAL A 140 -5.25 -19.28 -15.54
C VAL A 140 -6.56 -19.26 -14.74
N ASN A 141 -7.64 -19.84 -15.28
CA ASN A 141 -8.95 -19.89 -14.63
C ASN A 141 -8.96 -20.76 -13.36
N TYR A 142 -8.03 -21.69 -13.24
CA TYR A 142 -7.88 -22.53 -12.04
C TYR A 142 -6.84 -21.99 -11.05
N LEU A 143 -6.26 -20.82 -11.33
CA LEU A 143 -5.29 -20.22 -10.42
C LEU A 143 -5.96 -19.31 -9.40
N ILE A 144 -5.53 -19.46 -8.16
CA ILE A 144 -5.84 -18.55 -7.05
C ILE A 144 -4.55 -17.90 -6.54
N ARG A 145 -4.66 -16.66 -6.12
CA ARG A 145 -3.60 -15.94 -5.42
C ARG A 145 -3.97 -15.74 -3.97
N ASN A 146 -2.97 -15.78 -3.11
CA ASN A 146 -3.09 -15.47 -1.70
C ASN A 146 -2.04 -14.42 -1.32
N ILE A 147 -2.49 -13.21 -0.93
CA ILE A 147 -1.64 -12.13 -0.47
C ILE A 147 -1.30 -12.37 1.01
N VAL A 148 -0.01 -12.52 1.32
CA VAL A 148 0.46 -12.69 2.68
C VAL A 148 0.36 -11.37 3.44
N ASN A 149 -0.44 -11.33 4.49
CA ASN A 149 -0.72 -10.12 5.27
C ASN A 149 0.43 -9.77 6.25
N LYS A 150 1.66 -9.68 5.71
CA LYS A 150 2.85 -9.19 6.42
C LYS A 150 3.69 -8.38 5.44
N PRO A 151 3.32 -7.13 5.18
CA PRO A 151 4.06 -6.31 4.22
C PRO A 151 5.46 -5.96 4.72
N ARG A 152 6.36 -5.77 3.77
CA ARG A 152 7.66 -5.12 4.00
C ARG A 152 7.52 -3.66 3.61
N ILE A 153 7.83 -2.76 4.56
CA ILE A 153 7.72 -1.32 4.37
C ILE A 153 9.12 -0.72 4.36
N VAL A 154 9.35 0.19 3.42
CA VAL A 154 10.56 1.02 3.33
C VAL A 154 10.11 2.48 3.20
N ILE A 155 10.69 3.35 4.00
CA ILE A 155 10.44 4.78 3.99
C ILE A 155 11.75 5.47 3.63
N TYR A 156 11.69 6.38 2.66
CA TYR A 156 12.83 7.16 2.22
C TYR A 156 12.62 8.63 2.60
N GLN A 157 13.69 9.31 2.95
CA GLN A 157 13.71 10.74 3.12
C GLN A 157 13.84 11.38 1.74
N ILE A 158 12.97 12.33 1.43
CA ILE A 158 12.98 13.09 0.17
C ILE A 158 12.95 14.59 0.47
N LYS A 159 13.21 15.38 -0.57
CA LYS A 159 12.97 16.83 -0.49
C LYS A 159 11.50 17.10 -0.76
N TRP A 160 10.83 17.67 0.22
CA TRP A 160 9.49 18.21 0.10
C TRP A 160 9.56 19.64 -0.47
N ASP A 161 8.43 20.33 -0.54
CA ASP A 161 8.39 21.71 -1.02
C ASP A 161 9.37 22.61 -0.25
N ASP A 162 10.05 23.52 -0.96
CA ASP A 162 10.96 24.47 -0.33
C ASP A 162 10.19 25.35 0.68
N GLU A 163 10.84 25.70 1.81
CA GLU A 163 10.22 26.52 2.85
C GLU A 163 9.74 27.89 2.36
N ASN A 164 10.26 28.36 1.22
CA ASN A 164 9.90 29.62 0.59
C ASN A 164 8.57 29.55 -0.22
N ASP A 165 8.03 28.35 -0.48
CA ASP A 165 6.73 28.17 -1.16
C ASP A 165 5.54 28.09 -0.18
N LYS A 166 5.80 28.25 1.12
CA LYS A 166 4.74 28.33 2.14
C LYS A 166 4.00 29.66 1.98
N THR A 167 2.98 29.67 1.11
CA THR A 167 1.93 30.69 1.20
C THR A 167 1.28 30.58 2.58
N ASP A 168 1.22 31.70 3.31
CA ASP A 168 0.70 31.90 4.66
C ASP A 168 -0.72 31.34 4.87
N ASN A 169 -0.89 30.00 4.99
CA ASN A 169 -2.16 29.44 5.42
C ASN A 169 -1.97 28.13 6.18
N ALA A 170 -2.18 28.25 7.48
CA ALA A 170 -2.47 27.26 8.50
C ALA A 170 -1.36 27.01 9.53
N ASN A 171 -1.20 27.97 10.44
CA ASN A 171 -0.67 27.69 11.78
C ASN A 171 -1.75 26.97 12.62
N ILE A 172 -1.87 25.66 12.46
CA ILE A 172 -2.47 24.84 13.52
C ILE A 172 -1.35 24.55 14.52
N SER A 173 -1.54 24.98 15.76
CA SER A 173 -0.53 24.82 16.80
C SER A 173 -0.30 23.30 17.06
N GLU A 174 0.93 22.94 17.37
CA GLU A 174 1.31 21.55 17.72
C GLU A 174 0.41 20.95 18.84
N LYS A 175 -0.13 21.80 19.72
CA LYS A 175 -1.10 21.44 20.76
C LYS A 175 -2.46 21.01 20.21
N GLU A 176 -2.97 21.68 19.17
CA GLU A 176 -4.23 21.33 18.52
C GLU A 176 -4.12 20.02 17.75
N PHE A 177 -2.95 19.78 17.14
CA PHE A 177 -2.67 18.49 16.47
C PHE A 177 -2.64 17.32 17.46
N GLN A 178 -2.02 17.48 18.62
CA GLN A 178 -1.98 16.45 19.66
C GLN A 178 -3.38 16.17 20.23
N LEU A 179 -4.22 17.19 20.40
CA LEU A 179 -5.60 17.03 20.83
C LEU A 179 -6.44 16.22 19.83
N ILE A 180 -6.34 16.53 18.54
CA ILE A 180 -7.05 15.80 17.47
C ILE A 180 -6.60 14.34 17.44
N LYS A 181 -5.30 14.07 17.60
CA LYS A 181 -4.73 12.74 17.63
C LYS A 181 -5.23 11.92 18.84
N GLU A 182 -5.29 12.52 20.01
CA GLU A 182 -5.80 11.88 21.23
C GLU A 182 -7.29 11.57 21.12
N GLU A 183 -8.10 12.48 20.59
CA GLU A 183 -9.53 12.25 20.37
C GLU A 183 -9.79 11.13 19.36
N TRP A 184 -9.01 11.07 18.28
CA TRP A 184 -9.12 10.03 17.28
C TRP A 184 -8.77 8.64 17.86
N ILE A 185 -7.68 8.54 18.65
CA ILE A 185 -7.26 7.32 19.35
C ILE A 185 -8.36 6.87 20.32
N LYS A 186 -8.91 7.77 21.13
CA LYS A 186 -10.01 7.47 22.06
C LYS A 186 -11.27 6.97 21.35
N LYS A 187 -11.60 7.55 20.19
CA LYS A 187 -12.80 7.21 19.40
C LYS A 187 -12.71 5.84 18.73
N ASN A 188 -11.50 5.43 18.34
CA ASN A 188 -11.29 4.13 17.68
C ASN A 188 -11.03 2.99 18.68
N LEU A 189 -10.35 3.24 19.79
CA LEU A 189 -10.22 2.25 20.87
C LEU A 189 -11.59 1.87 21.49
N ASN A 190 -12.53 2.80 21.58
CA ASN A 190 -13.88 2.52 22.09
C ASN A 190 -14.73 1.72 21.08
N LYS A 191 -14.49 1.80 19.78
CA LYS A 191 -15.18 0.97 18.77
C LYS A 191 -14.75 -0.49 18.82
N ASP A 192 -13.48 -0.77 19.07
CA ASP A 192 -12.97 -2.15 19.15
C ASP A 192 -13.38 -2.84 20.45
N ASN A 193 -13.50 -2.09 21.55
CA ASN A 193 -14.00 -2.63 22.83
C ASN A 193 -15.50 -2.95 22.78
N ASN A 194 -16.30 -2.21 22.02
CA ASN A 194 -17.72 -2.50 21.83
C ASN A 194 -17.96 -3.70 20.91
N LYS A 195 -17.13 -3.91 19.88
CA LYS A 195 -17.19 -5.14 19.04
C LYS A 195 -16.81 -6.40 19.82
N LYS A 196 -15.87 -6.33 20.76
CA LYS A 196 -15.50 -7.46 21.62
C LYS A 196 -16.54 -7.81 22.67
N LYS A 197 -17.43 -6.89 23.06
CA LYS A 197 -18.54 -7.17 23.98
C LYS A 197 -19.75 -7.80 23.28
N LEU A 198 -19.99 -7.51 22.00
CA LEU A 198 -21.10 -8.08 21.21
C LEU A 198 -20.86 -9.53 20.77
N ASN A 199 -19.63 -10.01 20.75
CA ASN A 199 -19.28 -11.40 20.38
C ASN A 199 -19.14 -12.33 21.60
N LYS A 200 -19.65 -11.94 22.77
CA LYS A 200 -19.65 -12.74 24.03
C LYS A 200 -21.05 -12.97 24.60
N ILE A 201 -22.10 -12.83 23.81
CA ILE A 201 -23.48 -13.22 24.14
C ILE A 201 -23.93 -14.30 23.17
#